data_23933766197301bef92cafcd979fcd4b
#
_entry.id   23933766197301bef92cafcd979fcd4b
#
_cell.length_a   1.000
_cell.length_b   1.000
_cell.length_c   1.000
_cell.angle_alpha   90.00
_cell.angle_beta   90.00
_cell.angle_gamma   90.00
#
_symmetry.space_group_name_H-M   'P 1'
#
loop_
_entity.id
_entity.type
_entity.pdbx_description
1 polymer ?
#
loop_
_entity_poly.entity_id
_entity_poly.type
_entity_poly.pdbx_seq_one_letter_code
_entity_poly.pdbx_strand_id
1 'polypeptide(L)'
;GTEYTAPHILIETGGRPKKLGIPGEEYALDSNGFFALEEMPKRVVFVGAGYIAAELAGTLHGLGAETHWAFRHERPLRSFDDMLSEKVVERYQEMGMQIHPNATPAKIEKTAQNEYVITFENGESITTDAVIFGTGRQPNTDQLGLENTKVALDEKGYVKVDKFQNTTQNGIYAVGDVIGKIDLTPVAIAAGRRLSERLFNGQTDLYLDYNLVPTVVFTHPPVATIGLTEKAALEEYGEDQVKIYRSSFTPMYFAL
;
A
#
# COMPACT_ATOMS: atom_id res chain seq x y z
N GLY A 1 16.27 -7.72 -30.74
CA GLY A 1 15.16 -6.80 -30.47
C GLY A 1 15.28 -5.55 -31.35
N THR A 2 14.24 -4.74 -31.39
CA THR A 2 14.28 -3.44 -32.10
C THR A 2 14.84 -2.39 -31.13
N GLU A 3 15.81 -1.60 -31.59
CA GLU A 3 16.36 -0.49 -30.82
C GLU A 3 15.55 0.79 -31.06
N TYR A 4 15.29 1.53 -29.99
CA TYR A 4 14.64 2.84 -30.01
C TYR A 4 15.54 3.85 -29.31
N THR A 5 15.59 5.08 -29.83
CA THR A 5 16.26 6.22 -29.21
C THR A 5 15.30 7.39 -29.11
N ALA A 6 15.41 8.17 -28.03
CA ALA A 6 14.62 9.36 -27.83
C ALA A 6 15.39 10.38 -26.97
N PRO A 7 15.17 11.70 -27.16
CA PRO A 7 15.74 12.74 -26.30
C PRO A 7 15.17 12.73 -24.89
N HIS A 8 13.97 12.17 -24.71
CA HIS A 8 13.28 12.04 -23.42
C HIS A 8 12.82 10.60 -23.23
N ILE A 9 13.19 9.98 -22.11
CA ILE A 9 12.80 8.62 -21.71
C ILE A 9 12.13 8.71 -20.34
N LEU A 10 10.93 8.13 -20.22
CA LEU A 10 10.19 8.07 -18.96
C LEU A 10 10.16 6.65 -18.43
N ILE A 11 10.56 6.47 -17.17
CA ILE A 11 10.45 5.23 -16.40
C ILE A 11 9.15 5.29 -15.59
N GLU A 12 8.19 4.46 -15.94
CA GLU A 12 6.87 4.36 -15.29
C GLU A 12 6.46 2.89 -15.11
N THR A 13 7.40 2.07 -14.69
CA THR A 13 7.24 0.62 -14.58
C THR A 13 6.47 0.18 -13.34
N GLY A 14 6.15 1.12 -12.43
CA GLY A 14 5.33 0.86 -11.24
C GLY A 14 6.01 -0.04 -10.22
N GLY A 15 5.19 -0.78 -9.48
CA GLY A 15 5.62 -1.71 -8.45
C GLY A 15 4.85 -3.02 -8.50
N ARG A 16 5.35 -4.02 -7.80
CA ARG A 16 4.74 -5.34 -7.65
C ARG A 16 4.64 -5.74 -6.17
N PRO A 17 3.76 -6.68 -5.80
CA PRO A 17 3.72 -7.24 -4.46
C PRO A 17 5.08 -7.80 -4.03
N LYS A 18 5.44 -7.55 -2.77
CA LYS A 18 6.68 -8.08 -2.18
C LYS A 18 6.44 -9.47 -1.64
N LYS A 19 7.34 -10.41 -1.98
CA LYS A 19 7.37 -11.74 -1.39
C LYS A 19 7.99 -11.70 0.00
N LEU A 20 7.52 -12.58 0.90
CA LEU A 20 8.03 -12.73 2.26
C LEU A 20 9.21 -13.68 2.35
N GLY A 21 9.30 -14.67 1.42
CA GLY A 21 10.35 -15.69 1.41
C GLY A 21 10.13 -16.77 2.49
N ILE A 22 8.89 -17.00 2.91
CA ILE A 22 8.56 -18.06 3.89
C ILE A 22 8.21 -19.36 3.18
N PRO A 23 8.41 -20.54 3.83
CA PRO A 23 7.98 -21.83 3.29
C PRO A 23 6.48 -21.85 2.99
N GLY A 24 6.09 -22.32 1.80
CA GLY A 24 4.71 -22.40 1.36
C GLY A 24 4.11 -21.09 0.87
N GLU A 25 4.92 -20.04 0.69
CA GLU A 25 4.44 -18.74 0.18
C GLU A 25 3.77 -18.87 -1.20
N GLU A 26 4.13 -19.85 -1.99
CA GLU A 26 3.53 -20.15 -3.29
C GLU A 26 2.03 -20.47 -3.22
N TYR A 27 1.53 -20.84 -2.05
CA TYR A 27 0.10 -21.07 -1.81
C TYR A 27 -0.68 -19.80 -1.49
N ALA A 28 0.00 -18.72 -1.16
CA ALA A 28 -0.65 -17.45 -0.89
C ALA A 28 -0.91 -16.67 -2.19
N LEU A 29 -2.02 -15.99 -2.23
CA LEU A 29 -2.36 -15.00 -3.25
C LEU A 29 -1.78 -13.63 -2.84
N ASP A 30 -1.54 -12.80 -3.81
CA ASP A 30 -1.33 -11.36 -3.66
C ASP A 30 -2.58 -10.59 -4.14
N SER A 31 -2.48 -9.27 -4.25
CA SER A 31 -3.59 -8.45 -4.76
C SER A 31 -3.99 -8.81 -6.21
N ASN A 32 -3.06 -9.28 -7.04
CA ASN A 32 -3.40 -9.72 -8.40
C ASN A 32 -4.19 -11.03 -8.34
N GLY A 33 -3.76 -11.97 -7.49
CA GLY A 33 -4.47 -13.22 -7.26
C GLY A 33 -5.86 -13.00 -6.66
N PHE A 34 -6.03 -11.99 -5.78
CA PHE A 34 -7.34 -11.59 -5.26
C PHE A 34 -8.30 -11.18 -6.39
N PHE A 35 -7.86 -10.31 -7.30
CA PHE A 35 -8.70 -9.88 -8.44
C PHE A 35 -8.90 -10.95 -9.51
N ALA A 36 -8.12 -12.03 -9.47
CA ALA A 36 -8.26 -13.18 -10.36
C ALA A 36 -9.07 -14.33 -9.75
N LEU A 37 -9.62 -14.16 -8.53
CA LEU A 37 -10.47 -15.19 -7.91
C LEU A 37 -11.71 -15.45 -8.77
N GLU A 38 -11.91 -16.70 -9.16
CA GLU A 38 -13.12 -17.16 -9.87
C GLU A 38 -14.23 -17.58 -8.91
N GLU A 39 -13.86 -18.03 -7.70
CA GLU A 39 -14.76 -18.42 -6.63
C GLU A 39 -14.42 -17.70 -5.33
N MET A 40 -15.44 -17.28 -4.60
CA MET A 40 -15.25 -16.64 -3.31
C MET A 40 -14.88 -17.67 -2.24
N PRO A 41 -13.73 -17.51 -1.54
CA PRO A 41 -13.37 -18.39 -0.43
C PRO A 41 -14.37 -18.20 0.72
N LYS A 42 -14.69 -19.29 1.42
CA LYS A 42 -15.57 -19.23 2.61
C LYS A 42 -14.82 -18.68 3.82
N ARG A 43 -13.54 -19.08 3.97
CA ARG A 43 -12.64 -18.64 5.02
C ARG A 43 -11.40 -18.04 4.38
N VAL A 44 -10.96 -16.89 4.84
CA VAL A 44 -9.78 -16.21 4.28
C VAL A 44 -8.93 -15.57 5.38
N VAL A 45 -7.62 -15.69 5.25
CA VAL A 45 -6.66 -14.99 6.09
C VAL A 45 -5.95 -13.92 5.25
N PHE A 46 -6.13 -12.65 5.62
CA PHE A 46 -5.35 -11.55 5.09
C PHE A 46 -4.15 -11.29 5.98
N VAL A 47 -2.96 -11.18 5.38
CA VAL A 47 -1.72 -10.87 6.09
C VAL A 47 -1.17 -9.55 5.60
N GLY A 48 -1.00 -8.61 6.50
CA GLY A 48 -0.43 -7.29 6.21
C GLY A 48 -1.07 -6.17 7.00
N ALA A 49 -0.29 -5.14 7.33
CA ALA A 49 -0.74 -4.00 8.13
C ALA A 49 -1.09 -2.76 7.29
N GLY A 50 -0.97 -2.83 5.96
CA GLY A 50 -1.19 -1.73 5.04
C GLY A 50 -2.62 -1.63 4.53
N TYR A 51 -2.89 -0.57 3.77
CA TYR A 51 -4.20 -0.29 3.20
C TYR A 51 -4.72 -1.41 2.30
N ILE A 52 -3.85 -2.08 1.51
CA ILE A 52 -4.26 -3.19 0.64
C ILE A 52 -4.92 -4.32 1.46
N ALA A 53 -4.27 -4.75 2.54
CA ALA A 53 -4.83 -5.80 3.39
C ALA A 53 -6.14 -5.35 4.06
N ALA A 54 -6.20 -4.10 4.56
CA ALA A 54 -7.39 -3.55 5.20
C ALA A 54 -8.60 -3.49 4.25
N GLU A 55 -8.40 -3.00 3.03
CA GLU A 55 -9.45 -2.86 2.01
C GLU A 55 -9.95 -4.21 1.53
N LEU A 56 -9.04 -5.11 1.15
CA LEU A 56 -9.40 -6.42 0.62
C LEU A 56 -10.05 -7.31 1.68
N ALA A 57 -9.57 -7.26 2.94
CA ALA A 57 -10.20 -7.96 4.06
C ALA A 57 -11.63 -7.46 4.30
N GLY A 58 -11.82 -6.13 4.33
CA GLY A 58 -13.16 -5.53 4.47
C GLY A 58 -14.10 -5.93 3.33
N THR A 59 -13.57 -6.03 2.12
CA THR A 59 -14.37 -6.43 0.93
C THR A 59 -14.86 -7.87 1.04
N LEU A 60 -13.98 -8.86 1.26
CA LEU A 60 -14.44 -10.26 1.36
C LEU A 60 -15.28 -10.50 2.61
N HIS A 61 -14.99 -9.82 3.73
CA HIS A 61 -15.83 -9.88 4.91
C HIS A 61 -17.25 -9.37 4.63
N GLY A 62 -17.37 -8.22 3.96
CA GLY A 62 -18.65 -7.64 3.55
C GLY A 62 -19.44 -8.51 2.56
N LEU A 63 -18.75 -9.35 1.78
CA LEU A 63 -19.34 -10.33 0.88
C LEU A 63 -19.70 -11.65 1.59
N GLY A 64 -19.41 -11.81 2.88
CA GLY A 64 -19.83 -12.94 3.71
C GLY A 64 -18.77 -14.01 3.94
N ALA A 65 -17.49 -13.77 3.61
CA ALA A 65 -16.41 -14.67 4.00
C ALA A 65 -16.11 -14.55 5.50
N GLU A 66 -15.83 -15.68 6.16
CA GLU A 66 -15.18 -15.69 7.46
C GLU A 66 -13.77 -15.17 7.28
N THR A 67 -13.48 -13.99 7.86
CA THR A 67 -12.26 -13.24 7.56
C THR A 67 -11.40 -13.06 8.81
N HIS A 68 -10.13 -13.44 8.67
CA HIS A 68 -9.07 -13.18 9.64
C HIS A 68 -8.12 -12.13 9.06
N TRP A 69 -7.79 -11.10 9.84
CA TRP A 69 -6.81 -10.09 9.46
C TRP A 69 -5.62 -10.12 10.42
N ALA A 70 -4.47 -10.56 9.91
CA ALA A 70 -3.24 -10.76 10.68
C ALA A 70 -2.18 -9.72 10.29
N PHE A 71 -1.51 -9.14 11.26
CA PHE A 71 -0.43 -8.19 11.03
C PHE A 71 0.63 -8.26 12.14
N ARG A 72 1.89 -7.99 11.76
CA ARG A 72 3.08 -8.18 12.61
C ARG A 72 3.24 -7.19 13.79
N HIS A 73 2.44 -6.15 13.84
CA HIS A 73 2.52 -5.10 14.86
C HIS A 73 1.25 -5.10 15.70
N GLU A 74 1.26 -4.32 16.76
CA GLU A 74 0.08 -4.12 17.61
C GLU A 74 -1.09 -3.47 16.84
N ARG A 75 -0.79 -2.57 15.87
CA ARG A 75 -1.79 -1.85 15.07
C ARG A 75 -1.46 -1.88 13.58
N PRO A 76 -2.49 -1.93 12.72
CA PRO A 76 -2.34 -1.73 11.28
C PRO A 76 -2.28 -0.23 10.94
N LEU A 77 -2.15 0.13 9.66
CA LEU A 77 -2.24 1.49 9.12
C LEU A 77 -1.35 2.51 9.85
N ARG A 78 -0.13 2.13 10.21
CA ARG A 78 0.79 2.92 11.07
C ARG A 78 1.24 4.26 10.49
N SER A 79 1.00 4.52 9.22
CA SER A 79 1.23 5.81 8.57
C SER A 79 0.07 6.79 8.73
N PHE A 80 -1.02 6.37 9.35
CA PHE A 80 -2.21 7.18 9.67
C PHE A 80 -2.22 7.54 11.15
N ASP A 81 -3.12 8.46 11.54
CA ASP A 81 -3.34 8.72 12.95
C ASP A 81 -3.76 7.46 13.71
N ASP A 82 -3.27 7.33 14.93
CA ASP A 82 -3.55 6.20 15.82
C ASP A 82 -5.06 6.01 15.98
N MET A 83 -5.80 7.09 16.15
CA MET A 83 -7.26 7.07 16.26
C MET A 83 -7.92 6.43 15.04
N LEU A 84 -7.45 6.70 13.81
CA LEU A 84 -8.01 6.11 12.59
C LEU A 84 -7.76 4.60 12.56
N SER A 85 -6.53 4.17 12.89
CA SER A 85 -6.18 2.76 12.97
C SER A 85 -7.05 2.01 13.99
N GLU A 86 -7.21 2.57 15.20
CA GLU A 86 -8.04 2.01 16.26
C GLU A 86 -9.50 1.89 15.84
N LYS A 87 -10.07 2.93 15.24
CA LYS A 87 -11.46 2.92 14.77
C LYS A 87 -11.74 1.92 13.66
N VAL A 88 -10.78 1.69 12.76
CA VAL A 88 -10.89 0.64 11.73
C VAL A 88 -10.89 -0.75 12.37
N VAL A 89 -9.98 -1.00 13.31
CA VAL A 89 -9.91 -2.29 14.03
C VAL A 89 -11.18 -2.54 14.84
N GLU A 90 -11.61 -1.56 15.68
CA GLU A 90 -12.85 -1.65 16.44
C GLU A 90 -14.04 -1.99 15.53
N ARG A 91 -14.17 -1.26 14.42
CA ARG A 91 -15.28 -1.47 13.50
C ARG A 91 -15.27 -2.85 12.85
N TYR A 92 -14.11 -3.33 12.44
CA TYR A 92 -13.99 -4.67 11.85
C TYR A 92 -14.30 -5.78 12.86
N GLN A 93 -13.87 -5.61 14.13
CA GLN A 93 -14.24 -6.52 15.22
C GLN A 93 -15.74 -6.51 15.51
N GLU A 94 -16.39 -5.35 15.55
CA GLU A 94 -17.85 -5.21 15.68
C GLU A 94 -18.61 -5.91 14.56
N MET A 95 -18.04 -5.91 13.34
CA MET A 95 -18.61 -6.63 12.20
C MET A 95 -18.38 -8.15 12.25
N GLY A 96 -17.55 -8.64 13.19
CA GLY A 96 -17.24 -10.06 13.37
C GLY A 96 -15.97 -10.54 12.70
N MET A 97 -15.15 -9.65 12.12
CA MET A 97 -13.82 -10.00 11.60
C MET A 97 -12.89 -10.37 12.74
N GLN A 98 -12.11 -11.42 12.57
CA GLN A 98 -11.12 -11.86 13.55
C GLN A 98 -9.79 -11.14 13.32
N ILE A 99 -9.33 -10.42 14.32
CA ILE A 99 -8.12 -9.58 14.25
C ILE A 99 -6.99 -10.26 15.01
N HIS A 100 -5.82 -10.41 14.35
CA HIS A 100 -4.62 -11.05 14.88
C HIS A 100 -3.44 -10.06 14.87
N PRO A 101 -3.28 -9.24 15.92
CA PRO A 101 -2.10 -8.39 16.07
C PRO A 101 -0.87 -9.23 16.45
N ASN A 102 0.33 -8.70 16.20
CA ASN A 102 1.61 -9.35 16.51
C ASN A 102 1.76 -10.74 15.87
N ALA A 103 1.08 -10.97 14.74
CA ALA A 103 1.06 -12.22 13.99
C ALA A 103 1.93 -12.11 12.73
N THR A 104 3.21 -12.47 12.87
CA THR A 104 4.15 -12.59 11.75
C THR A 104 4.05 -13.99 11.14
N PRO A 105 3.74 -14.13 9.85
CA PRO A 105 3.61 -15.45 9.24
C PRO A 105 4.99 -16.15 9.17
N ALA A 106 5.02 -17.43 9.53
CA ALA A 106 6.21 -18.27 9.53
C ALA A 106 6.23 -19.30 8.40
N LYS A 107 5.06 -19.89 8.09
CA LYS A 107 4.90 -20.86 6.99
C LYS A 107 3.45 -21.03 6.61
N ILE A 108 3.22 -21.60 5.41
CA ILE A 108 1.92 -22.08 4.95
C ILE A 108 2.06 -23.54 4.51
N GLU A 109 1.12 -24.37 4.89
CA GLU A 109 1.07 -25.79 4.52
C GLU A 109 -0.27 -26.09 3.87
N LYS A 110 -0.26 -26.88 2.80
CA LYS A 110 -1.49 -27.34 2.15
C LYS A 110 -1.88 -28.69 2.71
N THR A 111 -3.14 -28.84 3.15
CA THR A 111 -3.68 -30.08 3.69
C THR A 111 -4.15 -31.06 2.59
N ALA A 112 -4.40 -32.29 2.95
CA ALA A 112 -4.99 -33.29 2.05
C ALA A 112 -6.42 -32.94 1.59
N GLN A 113 -7.12 -32.06 2.33
CA GLN A 113 -8.44 -31.54 2.02
C GLN A 113 -8.44 -30.29 1.13
N ASN A 114 -7.27 -29.92 0.58
CA ASN A 114 -7.06 -28.68 -0.17
C ASN A 114 -7.28 -27.39 0.62
N GLU A 115 -7.23 -27.44 1.94
CA GLU A 115 -7.21 -26.26 2.81
C GLU A 115 -5.77 -25.82 3.03
N TYR A 116 -5.59 -24.60 3.54
CA TYR A 116 -4.28 -24.06 3.91
C TYR A 116 -4.20 -23.85 5.41
N VAL A 117 -3.08 -24.20 6.00
CA VAL A 117 -2.73 -23.89 7.39
C VAL A 117 -1.63 -22.85 7.38
N ILE A 118 -1.95 -21.63 7.80
CA ILE A 118 -0.94 -20.60 8.05
C ILE A 118 -0.53 -20.66 9.52
N THR A 119 0.78 -20.75 9.76
CA THR A 119 1.38 -20.74 11.10
C THR A 119 2.16 -19.44 11.29
N PHE A 120 1.99 -18.81 12.44
CA PHE A 120 2.68 -17.58 12.82
C PHE A 120 3.85 -17.86 13.78
N GLU A 121 4.79 -16.90 13.88
CA GLU A 121 5.98 -17.01 14.76
C GLU A 121 5.61 -17.15 16.25
N ASN A 122 4.45 -16.63 16.67
CA ASN A 122 3.93 -16.77 18.01
C ASN A 122 3.37 -18.18 18.33
N GLY A 123 3.38 -19.09 17.36
CA GLY A 123 2.90 -20.47 17.48
C GLY A 123 1.41 -20.66 17.18
N GLU A 124 0.65 -19.59 16.93
CA GLU A 124 -0.73 -19.69 16.47
C GLU A 124 -0.81 -20.23 15.05
N SER A 125 -1.90 -20.93 14.73
CA SER A 125 -2.18 -21.43 13.39
C SER A 125 -3.65 -21.27 13.06
N ILE A 126 -3.94 -20.94 11.78
CA ILE A 126 -5.30 -20.78 11.26
C ILE A 126 -5.45 -21.68 10.04
N THR A 127 -6.54 -22.48 10.01
CA THR A 127 -6.93 -23.25 8.83
C THR A 127 -7.93 -22.45 8.00
N THR A 128 -7.68 -22.33 6.70
CA THR A 128 -8.42 -21.44 5.81
C THR A 128 -8.50 -21.99 4.38
N ASP A 129 -9.40 -21.44 3.57
CA ASP A 129 -9.54 -21.79 2.15
C ASP A 129 -8.63 -20.93 1.26
N ALA A 130 -8.22 -19.74 1.74
CA ALA A 130 -7.29 -18.87 1.03
C ALA A 130 -6.45 -18.05 2.00
N VAL A 131 -5.18 -17.78 1.61
CA VAL A 131 -4.30 -16.82 2.27
C VAL A 131 -3.95 -15.73 1.28
N ILE A 132 -4.11 -14.46 1.67
CA ILE A 132 -3.86 -13.31 0.80
C ILE A 132 -2.86 -12.36 1.46
N PHE A 133 -1.75 -12.08 0.77
CA PHE A 133 -0.68 -11.23 1.26
C PHE A 133 -0.82 -9.80 0.75
N GLY A 134 -0.97 -8.85 1.70
CA GLY A 134 -0.86 -7.41 1.51
C GLY A 134 0.35 -6.84 2.26
N THR A 135 1.51 -7.51 2.16
CA THR A 135 2.69 -7.30 3.00
C THR A 135 3.68 -6.26 2.48
N GLY A 136 3.25 -5.45 1.53
CA GLY A 136 4.02 -4.37 0.92
C GLY A 136 4.30 -4.59 -0.55
N ARG A 137 4.97 -3.59 -1.14
CA ARG A 137 5.30 -3.53 -2.57
C ARG A 137 6.80 -3.29 -2.74
N GLN A 138 7.31 -3.60 -3.92
CA GLN A 138 8.68 -3.29 -4.35
C GLN A 138 8.66 -2.72 -5.76
N PRO A 139 9.60 -1.83 -6.13
CA PRO A 139 9.62 -1.20 -7.45
C PRO A 139 9.98 -2.20 -8.55
N ASN A 140 9.45 -1.97 -9.75
CA ASN A 140 9.80 -2.72 -10.96
C ASN A 140 10.99 -2.06 -11.65
N THR A 141 12.15 -2.12 -11.02
CA THR A 141 13.43 -1.59 -11.54
C THR A 141 14.36 -2.68 -12.05
N ASP A 142 14.06 -3.94 -11.75
CA ASP A 142 14.83 -5.08 -12.23
C ASP A 142 14.72 -5.23 -13.75
N GLN A 143 15.78 -5.67 -14.39
CA GLN A 143 15.83 -6.00 -15.84
C GLN A 143 15.57 -4.80 -16.77
N LEU A 144 15.65 -3.56 -16.26
CA LEU A 144 15.58 -2.34 -17.08
C LEU A 144 16.94 -1.94 -17.68
N GLY A 145 18.01 -2.65 -17.33
CA GLY A 145 19.36 -2.33 -17.79
C GLY A 145 19.90 -1.02 -17.19
N LEU A 146 19.37 -0.60 -16.03
CA LEU A 146 19.76 0.66 -15.37
C LEU A 146 21.24 0.70 -14.99
N GLU A 147 21.86 -0.45 -14.79
CA GLU A 147 23.29 -0.63 -14.56
C GLU A 147 24.17 -0.12 -15.73
N ASN A 148 23.58 -0.02 -16.94
CA ASN A 148 24.23 0.56 -18.12
C ASN A 148 24.03 2.07 -18.24
N THR A 149 23.39 2.69 -17.25
CA THR A 149 23.03 4.10 -17.22
C THR A 149 23.62 4.78 -15.97
N LYS A 150 23.43 6.10 -15.85
CA LYS A 150 23.73 6.84 -14.61
C LYS A 150 22.50 7.00 -13.70
N VAL A 151 21.38 6.30 -14.00
CA VAL A 151 20.18 6.35 -13.16
C VAL A 151 20.49 5.67 -11.84
N ALA A 152 20.44 6.43 -10.75
CA ALA A 152 20.69 5.93 -9.40
C ALA A 152 19.37 5.39 -8.77
N LEU A 153 19.52 4.28 -8.04
CA LEU A 153 18.49 3.74 -7.18
C LEU A 153 18.80 4.08 -5.71
N ASP A 154 17.77 4.09 -4.88
CA ASP A 154 17.94 4.11 -3.42
C ASP A 154 18.21 2.70 -2.85
N GLU A 155 18.37 2.61 -1.54
CA GLU A 155 18.66 1.35 -0.84
C GLU A 155 17.51 0.32 -0.94
N LYS A 156 16.30 0.77 -1.26
CA LYS A 156 15.10 -0.06 -1.44
C LYS A 156 14.84 -0.40 -2.91
N GLY A 157 15.69 0.09 -3.83
CA GLY A 157 15.57 -0.16 -5.26
C GLY A 157 14.68 0.83 -6.02
N TYR A 158 14.19 1.91 -5.39
CA TYR A 158 13.43 2.95 -6.08
C TYR A 158 14.33 3.90 -6.87
N VAL A 159 13.82 4.39 -8.00
CA VAL A 159 14.53 5.38 -8.83
C VAL A 159 14.61 6.72 -8.10
N LYS A 160 15.83 7.22 -7.90
CA LYS A 160 16.05 8.53 -7.31
C LYS A 160 15.68 9.64 -8.28
N VAL A 161 14.81 10.55 -7.86
CA VAL A 161 14.42 11.74 -8.64
C VAL A 161 14.47 13.00 -7.80
N ASP A 162 14.69 14.13 -8.47
CA ASP A 162 14.52 15.46 -7.87
C ASP A 162 13.01 15.87 -7.82
N LYS A 163 12.72 17.10 -7.38
CA LYS A 163 11.33 17.61 -7.31
C LYS A 163 10.65 17.71 -8.68
N PHE A 164 11.42 17.75 -9.75
CA PHE A 164 10.95 17.86 -11.13
C PHE A 164 10.85 16.51 -11.84
N GLN A 165 11.00 15.39 -11.12
CA GLN A 165 11.04 14.03 -11.64
C GLN A 165 12.22 13.72 -12.57
N ASN A 166 13.28 14.55 -12.57
CA ASN A 166 14.51 14.19 -13.25
C ASN A 166 15.24 13.10 -12.46
N THR A 167 15.72 12.08 -13.16
CA THR A 167 16.64 11.10 -12.58
C THR A 167 18.07 11.69 -12.51
N THR A 168 19.02 10.91 -12.02
CA THR A 168 20.43 11.27 -12.03
C THR A 168 21.08 11.25 -13.41
N GLN A 169 20.36 10.83 -14.44
CA GLN A 169 20.76 10.91 -15.83
C GLN A 169 19.90 11.89 -16.61
N ASN A 170 20.58 12.86 -17.28
CA ASN A 170 19.88 13.82 -18.12
C ASN A 170 19.09 13.13 -19.25
N GLY A 171 17.87 13.61 -19.50
CA GLY A 171 16.95 13.06 -20.50
C GLY A 171 16.17 11.83 -20.04
N ILE A 172 16.42 11.33 -18.80
CA ILE A 172 15.66 10.22 -18.21
C ILE A 172 14.91 10.73 -16.99
N TYR A 173 13.62 10.41 -16.93
CA TYR A 173 12.67 10.83 -15.91
C TYR A 173 12.00 9.62 -15.28
N ALA A 174 11.43 9.76 -14.07
CA ALA A 174 10.62 8.70 -13.48
C ALA A 174 9.44 9.27 -12.68
N VAL A 175 8.29 8.58 -12.75
CA VAL A 175 7.05 8.92 -12.01
C VAL A 175 6.34 7.65 -11.52
N GLY A 176 5.39 7.82 -10.61
CA GLY A 176 4.57 6.74 -10.06
C GLY A 176 5.29 5.89 -9.02
N ASP A 177 4.81 4.66 -8.78
CA ASP A 177 5.28 3.79 -7.69
C ASP A 177 6.79 3.50 -7.77
N VAL A 178 7.36 3.54 -8.97
CA VAL A 178 8.80 3.25 -9.18
C VAL A 178 9.74 4.23 -8.49
N ILE A 179 9.25 5.40 -8.06
CA ILE A 179 10.03 6.40 -7.32
C ILE A 179 9.83 6.35 -5.79
N GLY A 180 8.90 5.50 -5.29
CA GLY A 180 8.71 5.23 -3.87
C GLY A 180 8.26 6.41 -3.01
N LYS A 181 7.59 7.42 -3.58
CA LYS A 181 7.06 8.56 -2.82
C LYS A 181 5.65 8.30 -2.29
N ILE A 182 4.67 8.26 -3.18
CA ILE A 182 3.26 8.01 -2.84
C ILE A 182 2.68 7.10 -3.93
N ASP A 183 2.30 5.89 -3.55
CA ASP A 183 1.83 4.83 -4.45
C ASP A 183 0.32 4.98 -4.71
N LEU A 184 -0.07 6.09 -5.34
CA LEU A 184 -1.45 6.39 -5.71
C LEU A 184 -1.53 6.78 -7.18
N THR A 185 -2.44 6.14 -7.93
CA THR A 185 -2.67 6.43 -9.36
C THR A 185 -2.92 7.92 -9.66
N PRO A 186 -3.78 8.66 -8.91
CA PRO A 186 -3.97 10.10 -9.16
C PRO A 186 -2.68 10.91 -8.99
N VAL A 187 -1.79 10.50 -8.09
CA VAL A 187 -0.50 11.16 -7.83
C VAL A 187 0.46 10.93 -9.00
N ALA A 188 0.55 9.69 -9.49
CA ALA A 188 1.35 9.36 -10.68
C ALA A 188 0.89 10.16 -11.91
N ILE A 189 -0.44 10.22 -12.14
CA ILE A 189 -1.03 11.01 -13.22
C ILE A 189 -0.70 12.51 -13.06
N ALA A 190 -0.83 13.06 -11.85
CA ALA A 190 -0.54 14.47 -11.58
C ALA A 190 0.94 14.81 -11.79
N ALA A 191 1.85 13.91 -11.40
CA ALA A 191 3.29 14.06 -11.63
C ALA A 191 3.63 14.01 -13.13
N GLY A 192 3.09 13.02 -13.86
CA GLY A 192 3.31 12.86 -15.30
C GLY A 192 2.79 14.04 -16.12
N ARG A 193 1.61 14.60 -15.78
CA ARG A 193 1.07 15.80 -16.42
C ARG A 193 1.99 17.00 -16.24
N ARG A 194 2.47 17.25 -15.01
CA ARG A 194 3.40 18.36 -14.72
C ARG A 194 4.74 18.20 -15.42
N LEU A 195 5.25 16.97 -15.49
CA LEU A 195 6.44 16.64 -16.24
C LEU A 195 6.25 16.96 -17.74
N SER A 196 5.14 16.54 -18.33
CA SER A 196 4.80 16.81 -19.74
C SER A 196 4.70 18.31 -20.03
N GLU A 197 3.97 19.07 -19.20
CA GLU A 197 3.85 20.53 -19.33
C GLU A 197 5.20 21.23 -19.24
N ARG A 198 6.08 20.74 -18.37
CA ARG A 198 7.44 21.29 -18.23
C ARG A 198 8.31 20.99 -19.45
N LEU A 199 8.26 19.77 -19.97
CA LEU A 199 9.13 19.36 -21.09
C LEU A 199 8.70 19.90 -22.44
N PHE A 200 7.37 20.03 -22.66
CA PHE A 200 6.81 20.25 -23.99
C PHE A 200 5.96 21.51 -24.12
N ASN A 201 5.58 22.16 -23.00
CA ASN A 201 4.71 23.34 -23.00
C ASN A 201 5.31 24.57 -22.31
N GLY A 202 6.64 24.60 -22.12
CA GLY A 202 7.36 25.76 -21.61
C GLY A 202 7.13 26.14 -20.15
N GLN A 203 6.44 25.32 -19.36
CA GLN A 203 6.15 25.57 -17.94
C GLN A 203 7.32 25.08 -17.05
N THR A 204 8.47 25.67 -17.19
CA THR A 204 9.76 25.19 -16.67
C THR A 204 9.80 24.95 -15.16
N ASP A 205 8.99 25.67 -14.36
CA ASP A 205 8.96 25.61 -12.92
C ASP A 205 7.86 24.68 -12.35
N LEU A 206 7.11 24.02 -13.23
CA LEU A 206 5.99 23.18 -12.82
C LEU A 206 6.48 21.84 -12.26
N TYR A 207 6.05 21.51 -11.05
CA TYR A 207 6.28 20.23 -10.38
C TYR A 207 5.11 19.84 -9.50
N LEU A 208 5.05 18.59 -9.05
CA LEU A 208 4.08 18.11 -8.07
C LEU A 208 4.64 18.29 -6.66
N ASP A 209 3.87 18.98 -5.81
CA ASP A 209 4.11 18.97 -4.37
C ASP A 209 3.51 17.70 -3.76
N TYR A 210 4.33 16.92 -3.07
CA TYR A 210 3.95 15.67 -2.42
C TYR A 210 3.58 15.84 -0.94
N ASN A 211 3.64 17.05 -0.38
CA ASN A 211 3.45 17.27 1.06
C ASN A 211 1.98 17.19 1.50
N LEU A 212 1.05 17.61 0.64
CA LEU A 212 -0.38 17.69 0.97
C LEU A 212 -1.21 16.85 0.00
N VAL A 213 -0.95 15.54 -0.01
CA VAL A 213 -1.70 14.60 -0.85
C VAL A 213 -2.81 13.95 -0.03
N PRO A 214 -4.10 14.18 -0.38
CA PRO A 214 -5.20 13.47 0.24
C PRO A 214 -5.06 11.96 0.03
N THR A 215 -5.21 11.19 1.09
CA THR A 215 -5.15 9.73 1.03
C THR A 215 -6.43 9.15 1.62
N VAL A 216 -7.05 8.23 0.89
CA VAL A 216 -8.25 7.51 1.34
C VAL A 216 -7.92 6.02 1.39
N VAL A 217 -8.34 5.36 2.46
CA VAL A 217 -8.36 3.90 2.57
C VAL A 217 -9.82 3.48 2.55
N PHE A 218 -10.18 2.64 1.60
CA PHE A 218 -11.55 2.17 1.36
C PHE A 218 -11.93 1.02 2.29
N THR A 219 -11.73 1.25 3.59
CA THR A 219 -12.30 0.41 4.65
C THR A 219 -13.81 0.62 4.77
N HIS A 220 -14.49 -0.12 5.64
CA HIS A 220 -15.94 -0.02 5.82
C HIS A 220 -16.27 0.34 7.28
N PRO A 221 -16.46 1.65 7.59
CA PRO A 221 -16.48 2.83 6.71
C PRO A 221 -15.08 3.25 6.21
N PRO A 222 -15.00 4.05 5.14
CA PRO A 222 -13.72 4.55 4.64
C PRO A 222 -13.09 5.54 5.61
N VAL A 223 -11.76 5.60 5.61
CA VAL A 223 -10.99 6.61 6.35
C VAL A 223 -10.16 7.45 5.40
N ALA A 224 -9.95 8.70 5.75
CA ALA A 224 -9.17 9.62 4.93
C ALA A 224 -8.26 10.50 5.80
N THR A 225 -7.14 10.91 5.22
CA THR A 225 -6.20 11.83 5.86
C THR A 225 -5.61 12.80 4.83
N ILE A 226 -5.16 13.94 5.30
CA ILE A 226 -4.36 14.92 4.55
C ILE A 226 -3.45 15.67 5.52
N GLY A 227 -2.20 15.89 5.14
CA GLY A 227 -1.21 16.59 5.94
C GLY A 227 -0.59 15.70 7.02
N LEU A 228 -0.20 16.30 8.14
CA LEU A 228 0.49 15.63 9.22
C LEU A 228 -0.48 14.81 10.10
N THR A 229 0.00 13.70 10.62
CA THR A 229 -0.66 13.02 11.74
C THR A 229 -0.50 13.84 13.02
N GLU A 230 -1.35 13.60 14.02
CA GLU A 230 -1.22 14.22 15.36
C GLU A 230 0.20 14.05 15.90
N LYS A 231 0.72 12.83 15.84
CA LYS A 231 2.07 12.50 16.30
C LYS A 231 3.15 13.30 15.54
N ALA A 232 3.09 13.34 14.21
CA ALA A 232 4.05 14.07 13.40
C ALA A 232 3.97 15.59 13.64
N ALA A 233 2.78 16.14 13.84
CA ALA A 233 2.59 17.54 14.17
C ALA A 233 3.19 17.90 15.54
N LEU A 234 2.97 17.05 16.55
CA LEU A 234 3.56 17.24 17.87
C LEU A 234 5.10 17.13 17.85
N GLU A 235 5.65 16.19 17.08
CA GLU A 235 7.09 16.03 16.90
C GLU A 235 7.74 17.24 16.17
N GLU A 236 7.04 17.83 15.18
CA GLU A 236 7.55 18.94 14.37
C GLU A 236 7.42 20.31 15.06
N TYR A 237 6.28 20.56 15.72
CA TYR A 237 5.95 21.89 16.25
C TYR A 237 5.95 21.97 17.79
N GLY A 238 5.93 20.84 18.51
CA GLY A 238 5.81 20.78 19.95
C GLY A 238 4.37 20.94 20.48
N GLU A 239 4.13 20.44 21.68
CA GLU A 239 2.79 20.41 22.30
C GLU A 239 2.15 21.79 22.45
N ASP A 240 2.95 22.82 22.75
CA ASP A 240 2.48 24.19 22.95
C ASP A 240 1.97 24.88 21.66
N GLN A 241 2.34 24.35 20.50
CA GLN A 241 1.99 24.92 19.20
C GLN A 241 0.88 24.14 18.47
N VAL A 242 0.51 22.96 18.99
CA VAL A 242 -0.47 22.07 18.36
C VAL A 242 -1.74 22.02 19.20
N LYS A 243 -2.88 22.25 18.57
CA LYS A 243 -4.18 22.11 19.21
C LYS A 243 -5.02 21.08 18.50
N ILE A 244 -5.44 20.06 19.22
CA ILE A 244 -6.22 18.93 18.68
C ILE A 244 -7.71 19.18 18.89
N TYR A 245 -8.48 19.07 17.82
CA TYR A 245 -9.94 19.12 17.87
C TYR A 245 -10.51 17.78 17.39
N ARG A 246 -11.39 17.18 18.17
CA ARG A 246 -12.11 15.95 17.81
C ARG A 246 -13.60 16.21 17.89
N SER A 247 -14.34 15.77 16.86
CA SER A 247 -15.80 15.79 16.88
C SER A 247 -16.35 14.50 16.27
N SER A 248 -17.56 14.13 16.67
CA SER A 248 -18.27 12.98 16.14
C SER A 248 -19.69 13.41 15.78
N PHE A 249 -20.17 13.00 14.61
CA PHE A 249 -21.53 13.27 14.15
C PHE A 249 -21.99 12.15 13.22
N THR A 250 -23.29 11.96 13.12
CA THR A 250 -23.89 11.07 12.12
C THR A 250 -24.14 11.88 10.85
N PRO A 251 -23.52 11.53 9.70
CA PRO A 251 -23.81 12.21 8.44
C PRO A 251 -25.30 12.11 8.09
N MET A 252 -25.86 13.16 7.49
CA MET A 252 -27.28 13.20 7.11
C MET A 252 -27.72 12.01 6.25
N TYR A 253 -26.83 11.48 5.42
CA TYR A 253 -27.09 10.28 4.60
C TYR A 253 -27.45 9.04 5.42
N PHE A 254 -26.93 8.93 6.65
CA PHE A 254 -27.19 7.81 7.57
C PHE A 254 -28.13 8.18 8.72
N ALA A 255 -28.75 9.36 8.69
CA ALA A 255 -29.61 9.85 9.77
C ALA A 255 -31.10 9.51 9.57
N LEU A 256 -31.45 8.84 8.47
CA LEU A 256 -32.82 8.46 8.11
C LEU A 256 -33.01 6.94 8.29
#